data_3f76553f0135572e8f54ff2f6ff48d99
#
_entry.id   3f76553f0135572e8f54ff2f6ff48d99
#
_cell.length_a   1.000
_cell.length_b   1.000
_cell.length_c   1.000
_cell.angle_alpha   90.00
_cell.angle_beta   90.00
_cell.angle_gamma   90.00
#
_symmetry.space_group_name_H-M   'P 1'
#
loop_
_entity.id
_entity.type
_entity.pdbx_description
1 polymer ?
#
loop_
_entity_poly.entity_id
_entity_poly.type
_entity_poly.pdbx_seq_one_letter_code
_entity_poly.pdbx_strand_id
1 'polypeptide(L)'
;MFTGLIEAMGEVVEVKPMQAGFRLRLTTGMAPELAPGESLSVNGVCLTVVSADPAGIHADISAETARASSLGSLKRGAIVNLERPLRADARLGGHFVQGHVDATGTIEDIRPDGQSYWLTVKFPPLLAPYLVRKGSITLKWRYFIGYR
;
A
#
# COMPACT_ATOMS: atom_id res chain seq x y z
N MET A 1 -2.38 -1.30 -11.78
CA MET A 1 -2.49 -2.72 -11.36
C MET A 1 -1.17 -3.16 -10.78
N PHE A 2 -1.20 -3.88 -9.65
CA PHE A 2 -0.03 -4.32 -8.87
C PHE A 2 -0.10 -5.82 -8.63
N THR A 3 0.91 -6.39 -7.98
CA THR A 3 1.01 -7.83 -7.68
C THR A 3 0.87 -8.15 -6.20
N GLY A 4 1.04 -7.14 -5.33
CA GLY A 4 1.13 -7.28 -3.88
C GLY A 4 2.55 -7.65 -3.37
N LEU A 5 3.55 -7.64 -4.26
CA LEU A 5 4.95 -7.90 -3.91
C LEU A 5 5.70 -6.59 -3.75
N ILE A 6 6.24 -6.37 -2.55
CA ILE A 6 6.97 -5.15 -2.24
C ILE A 6 8.33 -5.16 -2.94
N GLU A 7 8.63 -4.08 -3.67
CA GLU A 7 9.88 -3.91 -4.40
C GLU A 7 10.91 -3.09 -3.62
N ALA A 8 10.44 -2.09 -2.88
CA ALA A 8 11.30 -1.20 -2.11
C ALA A 8 10.59 -0.62 -0.88
N MET A 9 11.35 0.10 -0.08
CA MET A 9 10.84 0.95 0.99
C MET A 9 11.10 2.41 0.66
N GLY A 10 10.23 3.28 1.18
CA GLY A 10 10.42 4.72 1.17
C GLY A 10 10.23 5.30 2.56
N GLU A 11 10.78 6.49 2.78
CA GLU A 11 10.58 7.25 4.00
C GLU A 11 9.75 8.50 3.72
N VAL A 12 8.76 8.76 4.55
CA VAL A 12 7.97 10.00 4.53
C VAL A 12 8.82 11.13 5.10
N VAL A 13 9.24 12.07 4.26
CA VAL A 13 10.04 13.22 4.70
C VAL A 13 9.21 14.49 4.91
N GLU A 14 8.03 14.55 4.29
CA GLU A 14 7.09 15.66 4.47
C GLU A 14 5.64 15.19 4.32
N VAL A 15 4.77 15.75 5.12
CA VAL A 15 3.30 15.67 4.99
C VAL A 15 2.77 17.10 4.98
N LYS A 16 2.35 17.61 3.82
CA LYS A 16 1.89 18.98 3.64
C LYS A 16 0.37 19.02 3.45
N PRO A 17 -0.39 19.66 4.35
CA PRO A 17 -1.82 19.81 4.18
C PRO A 17 -2.17 20.53 2.88
N MET A 18 -3.29 20.13 2.26
CA MET A 18 -3.89 20.75 1.09
C MET A 18 -5.37 21.04 1.38
N GLN A 19 -6.04 21.74 0.47
CA GLN A 19 -7.46 22.09 0.63
C GLN A 19 -8.36 20.84 0.80
N ALA A 20 -8.02 19.72 0.13
CA ALA A 20 -8.77 18.47 0.19
C ALA A 20 -7.82 17.28 0.31
N GLY A 21 -7.25 17.10 1.51
CA GLY A 21 -6.28 16.03 1.75
C GLY A 21 -4.89 16.56 2.06
N PHE A 22 -3.85 15.87 1.58
CA PHE A 22 -2.47 16.30 1.81
C PHE A 22 -1.53 15.76 0.73
N ARG A 23 -0.38 16.42 0.58
CA ARG A 23 0.73 15.97 -0.27
C ARG A 23 1.79 15.29 0.57
N LEU A 24 2.21 14.11 0.14
CA LEU A 24 3.37 13.41 0.68
C LEU A 24 4.61 13.72 -0.15
N ARG A 25 5.75 13.86 0.54
CA ARG A 25 7.08 13.71 -0.02
C ARG A 25 7.67 12.42 0.51
N LEU A 26 8.06 11.52 -0.39
CA LEU A 26 8.73 10.26 -0.06
C LEU A 26 10.14 10.26 -0.63
N THR A 27 11.14 9.87 0.17
CA THR A 27 12.47 9.52 -0.35
C THR A 27 12.52 8.02 -0.61
N THR A 28 13.08 7.63 -1.74
CA THR A 28 13.22 6.23 -2.14
C THR A 28 14.28 6.08 -3.23
N GLY A 29 14.98 4.96 -3.22
CA GLY A 29 15.91 4.60 -4.29
C GLY A 29 15.25 4.34 -5.65
N MET A 30 13.91 4.15 -5.69
CA MET A 30 13.15 3.98 -6.93
C MET A 30 12.89 5.31 -7.66
N ALA A 31 13.08 6.45 -7.01
CA ALA A 31 12.70 7.76 -7.56
C ALA A 31 13.23 8.05 -8.98
N PRO A 32 14.47 7.67 -9.35
CA PRO A 32 14.98 7.87 -10.70
C PRO A 32 14.23 7.09 -11.80
N GLU A 33 13.49 6.04 -11.42
CA GLU A 33 12.74 5.18 -12.32
C GLU A 33 11.26 5.55 -12.42
N LEU A 34 10.81 6.57 -11.67
CA LEU A 34 9.42 7.00 -11.61
C LEU A 34 9.21 8.32 -12.33
N ALA A 35 8.14 8.41 -13.12
CA ALA A 35 7.77 9.61 -13.85
C ALA A 35 6.44 10.20 -13.34
N PRO A 36 6.25 11.55 -13.45
CA PRO A 36 4.95 12.16 -13.19
C PRO A 36 3.82 11.52 -14.02
N GLY A 37 2.70 11.24 -13.39
CA GLY A 37 1.55 10.57 -13.99
C GLY A 37 1.56 9.04 -13.80
N GLU A 38 2.65 8.42 -13.41
CA GLU A 38 2.69 6.99 -13.12
C GLU A 38 1.99 6.65 -11.80
N SER A 39 1.49 5.43 -11.73
CA SER A 39 0.96 4.88 -10.48
C SER A 39 2.10 4.33 -9.62
N LEU A 40 1.98 4.50 -8.31
CA LEU A 40 2.85 3.88 -7.31
C LEU A 40 1.97 3.36 -6.16
N SER A 41 2.14 2.12 -5.79
CA SER A 41 1.52 1.59 -4.57
C SER A 41 2.33 2.00 -3.36
N VAL A 42 1.69 2.71 -2.43
CA VAL A 42 2.27 3.12 -1.13
C VAL A 42 1.49 2.43 -0.03
N ASN A 43 2.12 1.48 0.67
CA ASN A 43 1.44 0.62 1.66
C ASN A 43 0.17 -0.06 1.09
N GLY A 44 0.18 -0.45 -0.19
CA GLY A 44 -0.96 -1.08 -0.85
C GLY A 44 -1.99 -0.11 -1.43
N VAL A 45 -1.82 1.20 -1.26
CA VAL A 45 -2.71 2.22 -1.82
C VAL A 45 -2.12 2.75 -3.12
N CYS A 46 -2.90 2.68 -4.20
CA CYS A 46 -2.52 3.25 -5.49
C CYS A 46 -2.56 4.78 -5.43
N LEU A 47 -1.40 5.40 -5.63
CA LEU A 47 -1.25 6.86 -5.74
C LEU A 47 -0.67 7.21 -7.10
N THR A 48 -0.92 8.44 -7.55
CA THR A 48 -0.29 8.99 -8.76
C THR A 48 0.91 9.84 -8.35
N VAL A 49 2.04 9.59 -9.00
CA VAL A 49 3.25 10.42 -8.85
C VAL A 49 2.96 11.80 -9.44
N VAL A 50 3.02 12.84 -8.61
CA VAL A 50 2.82 14.24 -9.04
C VAL A 50 4.09 14.82 -9.61
N SER A 51 5.21 14.55 -8.96
CA SER A 51 6.55 14.92 -9.41
C SER A 51 7.58 13.96 -8.84
N ALA A 52 8.70 13.80 -9.55
CA ALA A 52 9.84 12.99 -9.12
C ALA A 52 11.13 13.79 -9.33
N ASP A 53 12.09 13.57 -8.44
CA ASP A 53 13.48 14.02 -8.57
C ASP A 53 14.41 12.90 -8.05
N PRO A 54 15.73 12.99 -8.22
CA PRO A 54 16.64 11.91 -7.82
C PRO A 54 16.56 11.49 -6.35
N ALA A 55 16.04 12.35 -5.46
CA ALA A 55 15.92 12.06 -4.03
C ALA A 55 14.56 11.49 -3.62
N GLY A 56 13.51 11.61 -4.45
CA GLY A 56 12.20 11.14 -4.07
C GLY A 56 11.07 11.61 -4.97
N ILE A 57 9.85 11.37 -4.51
CA ILE A 57 8.64 11.70 -5.24
C ILE A 57 7.66 12.50 -4.39
N HIS A 58 6.74 13.20 -5.06
CA HIS A 58 5.52 13.72 -4.43
C HIS A 58 4.31 12.95 -4.93
N ALA A 59 3.39 12.68 -4.00
CA ALA A 59 2.07 12.11 -4.32
C ALA A 59 0.99 12.80 -3.49
N ASP A 60 -0.18 13.01 -4.09
CA ASP A 60 -1.33 13.62 -3.43
C ASP A 60 -2.26 12.53 -2.89
N ILE A 61 -2.73 12.74 -1.67
CA ILE A 61 -3.68 11.86 -0.99
C ILE A 61 -4.96 12.64 -0.75
N SER A 62 -6.06 12.18 -1.33
CA SER A 62 -7.37 12.77 -1.12
C SER A 62 -7.85 12.56 0.33
N ALA A 63 -8.79 13.38 0.79
CA ALA A 63 -9.41 13.22 2.10
C ALA A 63 -10.08 11.84 2.24
N GLU A 64 -10.69 11.33 1.16
CA GLU A 64 -11.31 10.00 1.14
C GLU A 64 -10.27 8.88 1.29
N THR A 65 -9.19 8.92 0.52
CA THR A 65 -8.08 7.95 0.63
C THR A 65 -7.45 7.98 2.02
N ALA A 66 -7.27 9.17 2.59
CA ALA A 66 -6.76 9.34 3.95
C ALA A 66 -7.67 8.69 4.99
N ARG A 67 -8.98 8.84 4.84
CA ARG A 67 -10.00 8.27 5.74
C ARG A 67 -10.11 6.76 5.61
N ALA A 68 -10.07 6.23 4.38
CA ALA A 68 -10.29 4.82 4.08
C ALA A 68 -9.03 3.95 4.28
N SER A 69 -7.86 4.56 4.43
CA SER A 69 -6.58 3.82 4.49
C SER A 69 -5.71 4.24 5.67
N SER A 70 -4.64 3.47 5.88
CA SER A 70 -3.63 3.81 6.88
C SER A 70 -2.77 5.03 6.52
N LEU A 71 -2.89 5.57 5.29
CA LEU A 71 -2.10 6.71 4.86
C LEU A 71 -2.46 7.99 5.63
N GLY A 72 -3.72 8.11 6.11
CA GLY A 72 -4.15 9.24 6.91
C GLY A 72 -3.42 9.42 8.24
N SER A 73 -2.77 8.38 8.73
CA SER A 73 -1.97 8.43 9.97
C SER A 73 -0.46 8.61 9.76
N LEU A 74 -0.01 8.75 8.49
CA LEU A 74 1.41 8.91 8.19
C LEU A 74 1.96 10.21 8.75
N LYS A 75 3.19 10.12 9.24
CA LYS A 75 3.96 11.25 9.77
C LYS A 75 5.35 11.22 9.17
N ARG A 76 6.06 12.35 9.23
CA ARG A 76 7.47 12.41 8.89
C ARG A 76 8.26 11.33 9.66
N GLY A 77 9.17 10.66 8.96
CA GLY A 77 9.96 9.51 9.46
C GLY A 77 9.26 8.16 9.34
N ALA A 78 7.99 8.12 8.90
CA ALA A 78 7.30 6.84 8.69
C ALA A 78 7.91 6.11 7.48
N ILE A 79 8.13 4.80 7.66
CA ILE A 79 8.56 3.92 6.56
C ILE A 79 7.33 3.33 5.88
N VAL A 80 7.34 3.33 4.56
CA VAL A 80 6.27 2.81 3.71
C VAL A 80 6.81 1.79 2.73
N ASN A 81 5.99 0.80 2.41
CA ASN A 81 6.27 -0.19 1.36
C ASN A 81 5.86 0.37 0.01
N LEU A 82 6.68 0.11 -1.00
CA LEU A 82 6.49 0.61 -2.36
C LEU A 82 6.48 -0.54 -3.37
N GLU A 83 5.59 -0.41 -4.36
CA GLU A 83 5.50 -1.33 -5.50
C GLU A 83 5.11 -0.52 -6.74
N ARG A 84 5.82 -0.72 -7.85
CA ARG A 84 5.49 -0.14 -9.16
C ARG A 84 4.33 -0.90 -9.81
N PRO A 85 3.63 -0.30 -10.76
CA PRO A 85 2.61 -1.01 -11.51
C PRO A 85 3.22 -2.16 -12.31
N LEU A 86 2.49 -3.29 -12.36
CA LEU A 86 2.86 -4.45 -13.15
C LEU A 86 2.95 -4.05 -14.64
N ARG A 87 4.09 -4.30 -15.25
CA ARG A 87 4.28 -4.12 -16.71
C ARG A 87 3.46 -5.18 -17.47
N ALA A 88 2.98 -4.83 -18.64
CA ALA A 88 2.18 -5.73 -19.49
C ALA A 88 2.94 -6.98 -19.97
N ASP A 89 4.28 -6.90 -20.02
CA ASP A 89 5.19 -7.96 -20.44
C ASP A 89 5.82 -8.74 -19.28
N ALA A 90 5.46 -8.40 -18.02
CA ALA A 90 6.01 -9.05 -16.84
C ALA A 90 5.21 -10.30 -16.41
N ARG A 91 5.86 -11.20 -15.68
CA ARG A 91 5.17 -12.33 -15.03
C ARG A 91 4.44 -11.86 -13.78
N LEU A 92 3.22 -12.36 -13.59
CA LEU A 92 2.47 -12.12 -12.36
C LEU A 92 2.96 -13.08 -11.26
N GLY A 93 3.84 -12.61 -10.39
CA GLY A 93 4.39 -13.39 -9.28
C GLY A 93 3.48 -13.47 -8.05
N GLY A 94 2.50 -12.56 -7.94
CA GLY A 94 1.50 -12.50 -6.87
C GLY A 94 0.09 -12.72 -7.41
N HIS A 95 -0.79 -11.76 -7.14
CA HIS A 95 -2.15 -11.75 -7.66
C HIS A 95 -2.53 -10.34 -8.16
N PHE A 96 -3.70 -10.20 -8.78
CA PHE A 96 -4.14 -8.89 -9.26
C PHE A 96 -4.57 -8.00 -8.09
N VAL A 97 -3.81 -6.93 -7.85
CA VAL A 97 -4.07 -5.93 -6.83
C VAL A 97 -4.33 -4.57 -7.48
N GLN A 98 -5.48 -3.99 -7.21
CA GLN A 98 -5.83 -2.66 -7.76
C GLN A 98 -5.19 -1.52 -6.97
N GLY A 99 -4.99 -1.71 -5.66
CA GLY A 99 -4.52 -0.67 -4.76
C GLY A 99 -5.64 0.28 -4.31
N HIS A 100 -6.89 -0.10 -4.51
CA HIS A 100 -8.07 0.60 -3.99
C HIS A 100 -8.47 -0.06 -2.68
N VAL A 101 -8.24 0.65 -1.58
CA VAL A 101 -8.45 0.12 -0.22
C VAL A 101 -9.92 0.21 0.13
N ASP A 102 -10.52 -0.93 0.51
CA ASP A 102 -11.93 -1.00 0.89
C ASP A 102 -12.15 -0.52 2.33
N ALA A 103 -11.25 -0.89 3.26
CA ALA A 103 -11.31 -0.47 4.65
C ALA A 103 -9.97 -0.71 5.37
N THR A 104 -9.89 -0.22 6.61
CA THR A 104 -8.85 -0.57 7.56
C THR A 104 -9.33 -1.66 8.51
N GLY A 105 -8.41 -2.54 8.90
CA GLY A 105 -8.61 -3.54 9.96
C GLY A 105 -7.63 -3.34 11.11
N THR A 106 -7.81 -4.12 12.17
CA THR A 106 -6.89 -4.15 13.33
C THR A 106 -6.28 -5.53 13.46
N ILE A 107 -4.96 -5.60 13.59
CA ILE A 107 -4.29 -6.85 13.92
C ILE A 107 -4.55 -7.13 15.39
N GLU A 108 -5.26 -8.23 15.67
CA GLU A 108 -5.59 -8.65 17.04
C GLU A 108 -4.54 -9.61 17.62
N ASP A 109 -3.95 -10.45 16.75
CA ASP A 109 -2.96 -11.43 17.20
C ASP A 109 -1.99 -11.78 16.07
N ILE A 110 -0.73 -12.05 16.45
CA ILE A 110 0.30 -12.62 15.58
C ILE A 110 0.96 -13.76 16.35
N ARG A 111 0.67 -14.99 15.98
CA ARG A 111 1.15 -16.18 16.67
C ARG A 111 2.08 -17.00 15.78
N PRO A 112 3.29 -17.36 16.23
CA PRO A 112 4.16 -18.26 15.52
C PRO A 112 3.53 -19.64 15.30
N ASP A 113 3.79 -20.24 14.12
CA ASP A 113 3.39 -21.60 13.77
C ASP A 113 4.50 -22.25 12.93
N GLY A 114 5.47 -22.87 13.58
CA GLY A 114 6.69 -23.36 12.97
C GLY A 114 7.52 -22.24 12.34
N GLN A 115 7.72 -22.28 11.03
CA GLN A 115 8.38 -21.21 10.26
C GLN A 115 7.41 -20.16 9.71
N SER A 116 6.13 -20.27 10.04
CA SER A 116 5.05 -19.39 9.60
C SER A 116 4.43 -18.62 10.77
N TYR A 117 3.43 -17.82 10.48
CA TYR A 117 2.68 -17.08 11.50
C TYR A 117 1.19 -17.15 11.20
N TRP A 118 0.40 -17.29 12.25
CA TRP A 118 -1.02 -16.97 12.21
C TRP A 118 -1.19 -15.49 12.46
N LEU A 119 -1.92 -14.82 11.57
CA LEU A 119 -2.29 -13.41 11.70
C LEU A 119 -3.79 -13.32 11.84
N THR A 120 -4.26 -12.82 12.97
CA THR A 120 -5.67 -12.54 13.21
C THR A 120 -5.95 -11.07 12.99
N VAL A 121 -6.85 -10.77 12.05
CA VAL A 121 -7.22 -9.40 11.69
C VAL A 121 -8.72 -9.22 11.88
N LYS A 122 -9.10 -8.25 12.71
CA LYS A 122 -10.46 -7.77 12.81
C LYS A 122 -10.72 -6.75 11.72
N PHE A 123 -11.83 -6.91 11.00
CA PHE A 123 -12.22 -6.05 9.88
C PHE A 123 -13.72 -5.73 9.96
N PRO A 124 -14.21 -4.68 9.28
CA PRO A 124 -15.63 -4.34 9.23
C PRO A 124 -16.48 -5.49 8.68
N PRO A 125 -17.57 -5.91 9.35
CA PRO A 125 -18.40 -7.07 8.93
C PRO A 125 -18.91 -6.98 7.49
N LEU A 126 -19.11 -5.78 6.96
CA LEU A 126 -19.55 -5.56 5.58
C LEU A 126 -18.59 -6.15 4.51
N LEU A 127 -17.33 -6.40 4.85
CA LEU A 127 -16.36 -7.02 3.93
C LEU A 127 -16.46 -8.55 3.91
N ALA A 128 -17.11 -9.18 4.89
CA ALA A 128 -17.20 -10.64 4.99
C ALA A 128 -17.70 -11.34 3.72
N PRO A 129 -18.72 -10.82 2.98
CA PRO A 129 -19.19 -11.44 1.74
C PRO A 129 -18.15 -11.47 0.60
N TYR A 130 -17.13 -10.65 0.67
CA TYR A 130 -16.06 -10.56 -0.36
C TYR A 130 -14.84 -11.41 -0.01
N LEU A 131 -14.78 -12.00 1.18
CA LEU A 131 -13.68 -12.85 1.61
C LEU A 131 -13.98 -14.31 1.31
N VAL A 132 -13.12 -14.92 0.49
CA VAL A 132 -13.27 -16.31 0.07
C VAL A 132 -12.23 -17.16 0.76
N ARG A 133 -12.65 -18.31 1.31
CA ARG A 133 -11.72 -19.28 1.93
C ARG A 133 -10.62 -19.65 0.93
N LYS A 134 -9.35 -19.57 1.35
CA LYS A 134 -8.15 -19.75 0.53
C LYS A 134 -8.00 -18.70 -0.60
N GLY A 135 -8.80 -17.65 -0.59
CA GLY A 135 -8.64 -16.51 -1.47
C GLY A 135 -7.41 -15.68 -1.11
N SER A 136 -6.98 -14.84 -2.03
CA SER A 136 -5.92 -13.87 -1.79
C SER A 136 -6.51 -12.61 -1.17
N ILE A 137 -5.82 -12.05 -0.18
CA ILE A 137 -6.13 -10.76 0.42
C ILE A 137 -4.86 -9.95 0.56
N THR A 138 -4.94 -8.68 0.23
CA THR A 138 -3.83 -7.75 0.39
C THR A 138 -4.01 -6.97 1.67
N LEU A 139 -3.02 -7.05 2.54
CA LEU A 139 -2.91 -6.22 3.74
C LEU A 139 -1.72 -5.27 3.56
N LYS A 140 -1.78 -4.12 4.20
CA LYS A 140 -0.79 -3.01 4.14
C LYS A 140 0.69 -3.45 4.03
N TRP A 141 1.06 -4.60 4.58
CA TRP A 141 2.44 -4.95 4.86
C TRP A 141 2.99 -6.14 4.08
N ARG A 142 2.12 -7.03 3.61
CA ARG A 142 2.58 -8.27 2.96
C ARG A 142 1.43 -8.95 2.21
N TYR A 143 1.83 -9.72 1.23
CA TYR A 143 0.99 -10.70 0.56
C TYR A 143 0.71 -11.88 1.51
N PHE A 144 -0.54 -12.19 1.74
CA PHE A 144 -0.96 -13.37 2.50
C PHE A 144 -1.85 -14.24 1.63
N ILE A 145 -1.54 -15.54 1.57
CA ILE A 145 -2.40 -16.55 0.97
C ILE A 145 -3.03 -17.35 2.12
N GLY A 146 -4.33 -17.38 2.13
CA GLY A 146 -5.10 -18.26 2.99
C GLY A 146 -5.88 -17.56 4.09
N TYR A 147 -7.17 -17.60 3.93
CA TYR A 147 -8.18 -17.28 4.94
C TYR A 147 -8.80 -18.60 5.45
N ARG A 148 -8.98 -18.73 6.77
CA ARG A 148 -9.76 -19.80 7.42
C ARG A 148 -11.01 -19.27 8.08
#